data_52c0e4f85c4f8c6bca187bb9b19bffa0
#
_entry.id   52c0e4f85c4f8c6bca187bb9b19bffa0
#
_cell.length_a   1.000
_cell.length_b   1.000
_cell.length_c   1.000
_cell.angle_alpha   90.00
_cell.angle_beta   90.00
_cell.angle_gamma   90.00
#
_symmetry.space_group_name_H-M   'P 1'
#
loop_
_entity.id
_entity.type
_entity.pdbx_description
1 polymer ?
#
loop_
_entity_poly.entity_id
_entity_poly.type
_entity_poly.pdbx_seq_one_letter_code
_entity_poly.pdbx_strand_id
1 'polypeptide(L)'
;MQEQQRTYIAIDLKSFYASVECVDRGLDPLTTNLVVADVSRTEKTICLAVSPSLKSYGIGGRARLFEVVQRVRDVNNERKRAAGWRMTGKSYNDPELKANPSLELDYIAAPPRMAHYMEVSTKVYETYLNISLLDFLIFVYFIGSEQ
;
A
#
# COMPACT_ATOMS: atom_id res chain seq x y z
N MET A 1 5.71 -6.03 46.90
CA MET A 1 5.28 -6.59 45.57
C MET A 1 5.64 -5.60 44.52
N GLN A 2 6.60 -5.93 43.68
CA GLN A 2 6.84 -5.14 42.50
C GLN A 2 5.75 -5.51 41.48
N GLU A 3 4.87 -4.59 41.17
CA GLU A 3 3.99 -4.74 40.03
C GLU A 3 4.84 -4.91 38.77
N GLN A 4 4.82 -6.08 38.18
CA GLN A 4 5.40 -6.27 36.84
C GLN A 4 4.63 -5.40 35.87
N GLN A 5 5.20 -4.27 35.53
CA GLN A 5 4.69 -3.43 34.45
C GLN A 5 4.79 -4.23 33.13
N ARG A 6 3.64 -4.77 32.69
CA ARG A 6 3.57 -5.44 31.38
C ARG A 6 3.47 -4.37 30.31
N THR A 7 4.47 -4.29 29.45
CA THR A 7 4.43 -3.40 28.29
C THR A 7 3.87 -4.17 27.10
N TYR A 8 2.75 -3.69 26.58
CA TYR A 8 2.15 -4.23 25.37
C TYR A 8 2.56 -3.37 24.19
N ILE A 9 3.09 -4.00 23.14
CA ILE A 9 3.45 -3.35 21.90
C ILE A 9 2.53 -3.86 20.82
N ALA A 10 1.71 -2.97 20.27
CA ALA A 10 0.88 -3.25 19.10
C ALA A 10 1.57 -2.71 17.86
N ILE A 11 1.88 -3.58 16.91
CA ILE A 11 2.46 -3.20 15.62
C ILE A 11 1.37 -3.35 14.57
N ASP A 12 0.92 -2.21 14.02
CA ASP A 12 0.01 -2.17 12.89
C ASP A 12 0.82 -1.94 11.61
N LEU A 13 0.91 -2.97 10.78
CA LEU A 13 1.55 -2.89 9.49
C LEU A 13 0.53 -2.41 8.46
N LYS A 14 0.28 -1.11 8.45
CA LYS A 14 -0.62 -0.49 7.47
C LYS A 14 -0.20 -0.84 6.06
N SER A 15 -1.17 -1.17 5.25
CA SER A 15 -0.94 -1.60 3.86
C SER A 15 -0.07 -2.86 3.74
N PHE A 16 -0.01 -3.69 4.78
CA PHE A 16 0.83 -4.89 4.80
C PHE A 16 0.55 -5.81 3.61
N TYR A 17 -0.71 -6.08 3.31
CA TYR A 17 -1.05 -6.96 2.20
C TYR A 17 -0.61 -6.38 0.85
N ALA A 18 -0.75 -5.07 0.67
CA ALA A 18 -0.27 -4.40 -0.53
C ALA A 18 1.26 -4.46 -0.62
N SER A 19 1.96 -4.31 0.49
CA SER A 19 3.43 -4.42 0.54
C SER A 19 3.90 -5.82 0.18
N VAL A 20 3.25 -6.87 0.67
CA VAL A 20 3.56 -8.26 0.31
C VAL A 20 3.39 -8.47 -1.20
N GLU A 21 2.31 -7.99 -1.77
CA GLU A 21 2.05 -8.12 -3.21
C GLU A 21 3.08 -7.36 -4.06
N CYS A 22 3.52 -6.18 -3.62
CA CYS A 22 4.59 -5.44 -4.30
C CYS A 22 5.91 -6.20 -4.26
N VAL A 23 6.33 -6.66 -3.08
CA VAL A 23 7.60 -7.37 -2.91
C VAL A 23 7.64 -8.66 -3.73
N ASP A 24 6.55 -9.43 -3.75
CA ASP A 24 6.45 -10.66 -4.55
C ASP A 24 6.58 -10.40 -6.05
N ARG A 25 6.25 -9.20 -6.50
CA ARG A 25 6.39 -8.77 -7.90
C ARG A 25 7.72 -8.09 -8.20
N GLY A 26 8.61 -7.98 -7.20
CA GLY A 26 9.87 -7.25 -7.34
C GLY A 26 9.70 -5.74 -7.44
N LEU A 27 8.62 -5.20 -6.88
CA LEU A 27 8.29 -3.78 -6.92
C LEU A 27 8.46 -3.14 -5.54
N ASP A 28 8.77 -1.83 -5.53
CA ASP A 28 8.91 -1.07 -4.30
C ASP A 28 7.53 -0.76 -3.69
N PRO A 29 7.22 -1.22 -2.46
CA PRO A 29 5.94 -0.94 -1.81
C PRO A 29 5.63 0.54 -1.60
N LEU A 30 6.67 1.39 -1.51
CA LEU A 30 6.50 2.82 -1.24
C LEU A 30 6.21 3.65 -2.49
N THR A 31 6.53 3.14 -3.67
CA THR A 31 6.43 3.89 -4.94
C THR A 31 5.49 3.26 -5.95
N THR A 32 4.95 2.08 -5.67
CA THR A 32 4.06 1.35 -6.57
C THR A 32 2.61 1.55 -6.19
N ASN A 33 1.77 1.86 -7.16
CA ASN A 33 0.32 1.96 -7.00
C ASN A 33 -0.31 0.59 -7.10
N LEU A 34 -0.84 0.08 -5.98
CA LEU A 34 -1.42 -1.25 -5.90
C LEU A 34 -2.56 -1.29 -4.90
N VAL A 35 -3.62 -2.00 -5.23
CA VAL A 35 -4.70 -2.37 -4.31
C VAL A 35 -4.80 -3.89 -4.22
N VAL A 36 -5.20 -4.38 -3.05
CA VAL A 36 -5.57 -5.78 -2.84
C VAL A 36 -7.10 -5.85 -2.79
N ALA A 37 -7.69 -6.36 -3.84
CA ALA A 37 -9.14 -6.46 -3.96
C ALA A 37 -9.53 -7.59 -4.90
N ASP A 38 -10.66 -8.23 -4.62
CA ASP A 38 -11.24 -9.24 -5.50
C ASP A 38 -12.06 -8.59 -6.59
N VAL A 39 -11.42 -8.35 -7.73
CA VAL A 39 -12.05 -7.71 -8.90
C VAL A 39 -13.05 -8.62 -9.63
N SER A 40 -13.10 -9.91 -9.30
CA SER A 40 -14.10 -10.84 -9.83
C SER A 40 -15.48 -10.63 -9.22
N ARG A 41 -15.54 -9.95 -8.09
CA ARG A 41 -16.77 -9.54 -7.42
C ARG A 41 -17.25 -8.20 -7.98
N THR A 42 -18.23 -7.60 -7.30
CA THR A 42 -18.77 -6.30 -7.68
C THR A 42 -17.82 -5.16 -7.32
N GLU A 43 -17.93 -4.01 -8.00
CA GLU A 43 -17.19 -2.79 -7.68
C GLU A 43 -17.49 -2.22 -6.29
N LYS A 44 -18.52 -2.73 -5.60
CA LYS A 44 -18.85 -2.40 -4.21
C LYS A 44 -17.92 -3.09 -3.21
N THR A 45 -17.08 -4.02 -3.67
CA THR A 45 -16.11 -4.74 -2.84
C THR A 45 -15.15 -3.76 -2.18
N ILE A 46 -14.88 -3.97 -0.87
CA ILE A 46 -13.92 -3.18 -0.12
C ILE A 46 -12.51 -3.67 -0.45
N CYS A 47 -11.61 -2.75 -0.74
CA CYS A 47 -10.19 -3.05 -0.86
C CYS A 47 -9.64 -3.46 0.51
N LEU A 48 -8.95 -4.59 0.58
CA LEU A 48 -8.34 -5.08 1.80
C LEU A 48 -7.07 -4.31 2.16
N ALA A 49 -6.39 -3.78 1.18
CA ALA A 49 -5.23 -2.91 1.35
C ALA A 49 -5.06 -2.00 0.13
N VAL A 50 -4.49 -0.83 0.38
CA VAL A 50 -4.11 0.15 -0.65
C VAL A 50 -2.66 0.55 -0.36
N SER A 51 -1.80 0.57 -1.38
CA SER A 51 -0.39 0.96 -1.19
C SER A 51 -0.26 2.42 -0.75
N PRO A 52 0.81 2.78 -0.01
CA PRO A 52 1.04 4.16 0.43
C PRO A 52 1.10 5.14 -0.74
N SER A 53 1.72 4.76 -1.85
CA SER A 53 1.79 5.57 -3.07
C SER A 53 0.40 5.90 -3.59
N LEU A 54 -0.49 4.93 -3.69
CA LEU A 54 -1.85 5.14 -4.18
C LEU A 54 -2.70 5.94 -3.18
N LYS A 55 -2.49 5.76 -1.88
CA LYS A 55 -3.14 6.58 -0.85
C LYS A 55 -2.82 8.07 -0.99
N SER A 56 -1.63 8.41 -1.48
CA SER A 56 -1.22 9.81 -1.68
C SER A 56 -2.09 10.55 -2.70
N TYR A 57 -2.82 9.83 -3.54
CA TYR A 57 -3.80 10.39 -4.48
C TYR A 57 -5.20 10.60 -3.87
N GLY A 58 -5.34 10.44 -2.56
CA GLY A 58 -6.59 10.67 -1.85
C GLY A 58 -7.51 9.44 -1.75
N ILE A 59 -6.95 8.24 -1.91
CA ILE A 59 -7.68 6.98 -1.78
C ILE A 59 -7.53 6.44 -0.36
N GLY A 60 -8.64 6.18 0.32
CA GLY A 60 -8.63 5.64 1.68
C GLY A 60 -8.19 4.18 1.74
N GLY A 61 -7.59 3.76 2.87
CA GLY A 61 -7.08 2.40 3.04
C GLY A 61 -8.12 1.29 3.00
N ARG A 62 -9.39 1.63 3.19
CA ARG A 62 -10.54 0.72 3.10
C ARG A 62 -11.56 1.21 2.08
N ALA A 63 -11.11 1.87 1.04
CA ALA A 63 -11.97 2.34 -0.04
C ALA A 63 -12.66 1.16 -0.74
N ARG A 64 -13.84 1.38 -1.23
CA ARG A 64 -14.49 0.43 -2.14
C ARG A 64 -13.87 0.53 -3.52
N LEU A 65 -13.90 -0.55 -4.28
CA LEU A 65 -13.25 -0.58 -5.59
C LEU A 65 -13.76 0.53 -6.53
N PHE A 66 -15.06 0.84 -6.51
CA PHE A 66 -15.60 1.93 -7.33
C PHE A 66 -15.04 3.31 -6.93
N GLU A 67 -14.72 3.52 -5.66
CA GLU A 67 -14.09 4.77 -5.19
C GLU A 67 -12.67 4.91 -5.74
N VAL A 68 -11.93 3.80 -5.78
CA VAL A 68 -10.60 3.74 -6.41
C VAL A 68 -10.69 4.08 -7.90
N VAL A 69 -11.60 3.43 -8.62
CA VAL A 69 -11.82 3.67 -10.04
C VAL A 69 -12.20 5.13 -10.31
N GLN A 70 -13.11 5.67 -9.51
CA GLN A 70 -13.55 7.07 -9.66
C GLN A 70 -12.41 8.05 -9.37
N ARG A 71 -11.66 7.85 -8.31
CA ARG A 71 -10.55 8.76 -7.96
C ARG A 71 -9.43 8.71 -9.01
N VAL A 72 -9.10 7.54 -9.51
CA VAL A 72 -8.12 7.38 -10.60
C VAL A 72 -8.59 8.11 -11.86
N ARG A 73 -9.86 8.01 -12.18
CA ARG A 73 -10.45 8.75 -13.31
C ARG A 73 -10.34 10.26 -13.12
N ASP A 74 -10.64 10.77 -11.93
CA ASP A 74 -10.54 12.20 -11.62
C ASP A 74 -9.10 12.70 -11.74
N VAL A 75 -8.15 11.97 -11.17
CA VAL A 75 -6.72 12.28 -11.29
C VAL A 75 -6.26 12.28 -12.75
N ASN A 76 -6.71 11.30 -13.53
CA ASN A 76 -6.35 11.22 -14.93
C ASN A 76 -6.98 12.35 -15.77
N ASN A 77 -8.17 12.80 -15.42
CA ASN A 77 -8.76 13.99 -16.07
C ASN A 77 -7.92 15.25 -15.79
N GLU A 78 -7.46 15.43 -14.57
CA GLU A 78 -6.55 16.53 -14.22
C GLU A 78 -5.22 16.43 -14.97
N ARG A 79 -4.63 15.23 -15.04
CA ARG A 79 -3.37 14.98 -15.76
C ARG A 79 -3.51 15.25 -17.26
N LYS A 80 -4.60 14.82 -17.87
CA LYS A 80 -4.90 15.06 -19.28
C LYS A 80 -5.00 16.56 -19.58
N ARG A 81 -5.69 17.32 -18.74
CA ARG A 81 -5.80 18.78 -18.87
C ARG A 81 -4.42 19.43 -18.80
N ALA A 82 -3.60 19.05 -17.82
CA ALA A 82 -2.24 19.59 -17.63
C ALA A 82 -1.32 19.26 -18.80
N ALA A 83 -1.47 18.09 -19.42
CA ALA A 83 -0.67 17.65 -20.57
C ALA A 83 -1.23 18.09 -21.94
N GLY A 84 -2.31 18.89 -21.98
CA GLY A 84 -2.95 19.31 -23.20
C GLY A 84 -3.56 18.14 -23.99
N TRP A 85 -4.04 17.10 -23.30
CA TRP A 85 -4.64 15.87 -23.85
C TRP A 85 -3.67 14.98 -24.64
N ARG A 86 -2.36 15.22 -24.52
CA ARG A 86 -1.31 14.44 -25.18
C ARG A 86 -0.75 13.38 -24.27
N MET A 87 -1.48 12.28 -24.12
CA MET A 87 -1.02 11.16 -23.29
C MET A 87 -0.22 10.17 -24.13
N THR A 88 0.90 9.69 -23.57
CA THR A 88 1.83 8.75 -24.22
C THR A 88 1.77 7.33 -23.66
N GLY A 89 1.07 7.13 -22.56
CA GLY A 89 0.94 5.83 -21.92
C GLY A 89 0.40 5.96 -20.51
N LYS A 90 0.65 4.95 -19.69
CA LYS A 90 0.23 4.89 -18.29
C LYS A 90 1.30 4.21 -17.46
N SER A 91 1.34 4.49 -16.16
CA SER A 91 2.28 3.87 -15.22
C SER A 91 1.65 3.70 -13.85
N TYR A 92 2.01 2.61 -13.19
CA TYR A 92 1.72 2.39 -11.77
C TYR A 92 2.90 2.77 -10.86
N ASN A 93 3.94 3.35 -11.42
CA ASN A 93 5.14 3.77 -10.67
C ASN A 93 5.09 5.27 -10.43
N ASP A 94 5.02 5.69 -9.17
CA ASP A 94 4.87 7.10 -8.79
C ASP A 94 6.05 7.98 -9.26
N PRO A 95 7.34 7.58 -9.14
CA PRO A 95 8.43 8.35 -9.71
C PRO A 95 8.31 8.60 -11.22
N GLU A 96 7.86 7.62 -11.99
CA GLU A 96 7.63 7.81 -13.44
C GLU A 96 6.50 8.79 -13.70
N LEU A 97 5.42 8.73 -12.92
CA LEU A 97 4.29 9.65 -13.05
C LEU A 97 4.70 11.09 -12.73
N LYS A 98 5.55 11.30 -11.72
CA LYS A 98 6.08 12.62 -11.37
C LYS A 98 7.06 13.16 -12.41
N ALA A 99 7.86 12.29 -13.01
CA ALA A 99 8.84 12.66 -14.04
C ALA A 99 8.20 12.93 -15.41
N ASN A 100 7.07 12.29 -15.73
CA ASN A 100 6.42 12.41 -17.03
C ASN A 100 4.93 12.77 -16.90
N PRO A 101 4.56 14.05 -17.07
CA PRO A 101 3.16 14.47 -16.98
C PRO A 101 2.23 13.88 -18.05
N SER A 102 2.78 13.31 -19.12
CA SER A 102 2.02 12.68 -20.20
C SER A 102 1.64 11.22 -19.92
N LEU A 103 1.95 10.69 -18.75
CA LEU A 103 1.52 9.37 -18.33
C LEU A 103 0.22 9.44 -17.53
N GLU A 104 -0.70 8.53 -17.80
CA GLU A 104 -1.89 8.35 -16.97
C GLU A 104 -1.54 7.55 -15.70
N LEU A 105 -2.22 7.89 -14.60
CA LEU A 105 -2.16 7.12 -13.38
C LEU A 105 -2.80 5.75 -13.61
N ASP A 106 -2.05 4.69 -13.31
CA ASP A 106 -2.52 3.32 -13.29
C ASP A 106 -2.23 2.68 -11.94
N TYR A 107 -2.79 1.52 -11.70
CA TYR A 107 -2.56 0.74 -10.49
C TYR A 107 -2.72 -0.75 -10.78
N ILE A 108 -2.10 -1.57 -9.95
CA ILE A 108 -2.23 -3.02 -9.98
C ILE A 108 -3.35 -3.42 -9.03
N ALA A 109 -4.29 -4.23 -9.49
CA ALA A 109 -5.31 -4.86 -8.65
C ALA A 109 -4.90 -6.31 -8.41
N ALA A 110 -4.39 -6.60 -7.20
CA ALA A 110 -3.95 -7.92 -6.82
C ALA A 110 -5.09 -8.68 -6.12
N PRO A 111 -5.43 -9.90 -6.55
CA PRO A 111 -6.40 -10.72 -5.83
C PRO A 111 -5.88 -11.09 -4.44
N PRO A 112 -6.75 -11.14 -3.41
CA PRO A 112 -6.34 -11.47 -2.04
C PRO A 112 -5.76 -12.88 -1.93
N ARG A 113 -4.66 -12.99 -1.18
CA ARG A 113 -4.00 -14.27 -0.86
C ARG A 113 -3.81 -14.38 0.65
N MET A 114 -4.89 -14.54 1.39
CA MET A 114 -4.90 -14.47 2.85
C MET A 114 -3.95 -15.47 3.52
N ALA A 115 -3.87 -16.71 3.03
CA ALA A 115 -2.96 -17.71 3.58
C ALA A 115 -1.49 -17.28 3.42
N HIS A 116 -1.14 -16.71 2.28
CA HIS A 116 0.20 -16.20 2.03
C HIS A 116 0.54 -15.01 2.93
N TYR A 117 -0.39 -14.09 3.17
CA TYR A 117 -0.17 -12.96 4.06
C TYR A 117 0.03 -13.41 5.50
N MET A 118 -0.71 -14.42 5.95
CA MET A 118 -0.52 -15.02 7.28
C MET A 118 0.85 -15.68 7.42
N GLU A 119 1.31 -16.38 6.40
CA GLU A 119 2.64 -16.98 6.34
C GLU A 119 3.75 -15.93 6.45
N VAL A 120 3.67 -14.87 5.65
CA VAL A 120 4.63 -13.76 5.69
C VAL A 120 4.57 -13.04 7.04
N SER A 121 3.39 -12.81 7.58
CA SER A 121 3.20 -12.21 8.90
C SER A 121 3.88 -13.03 9.99
N THR A 122 3.79 -14.35 9.94
CA THR A 122 4.48 -15.24 10.88
C THR A 122 6.00 -15.11 10.78
N LYS A 123 6.55 -15.05 9.58
CA LYS A 123 8.00 -14.84 9.36
C LYS A 123 8.47 -13.49 9.91
N VAL A 124 7.69 -12.44 9.70
CA VAL A 124 7.98 -11.11 10.24
C VAL A 124 7.97 -11.14 11.77
N TYR A 125 7.00 -11.80 12.38
CA TYR A 125 6.90 -11.97 13.82
C TYR A 125 8.10 -12.74 14.40
N GLU A 126 8.52 -13.83 13.77
CA GLU A 126 9.72 -14.59 14.14
C GLU A 126 10.98 -13.72 14.08
N THR A 127 11.10 -12.85 13.07
CA THR A 127 12.19 -11.90 12.94
C THR A 127 12.21 -10.92 14.12
N TYR A 128 11.06 -10.42 14.56
CA TYR A 128 10.97 -9.53 15.73
C TYR A 128 11.45 -10.21 17.01
N LEU A 129 11.16 -11.48 17.20
CA LEU A 129 11.60 -12.25 18.38
C LEU A 129 13.13 -12.43 18.43
N ASN A 130 13.80 -12.37 17.29
CA ASN A 130 15.24 -12.56 17.16
C ASN A 130 16.06 -11.26 17.16
N ILE A 131 15.39 -10.11 17.11
CA ILE A 131 16.03 -8.78 17.14
C ILE A 131 16.24 -8.35 18.60
N SER A 132 17.37 -7.66 18.89
CA SER A 132 17.59 -7.06 20.21
C SER A 132 16.53 -6.02 20.51
N LEU A 133 16.25 -5.78 21.80
CA LEU A 133 15.26 -4.80 22.25
C LEU A 133 15.52 -3.40 21.66
N LEU A 134 16.79 -3.01 21.56
CA LEU A 134 17.18 -1.72 20.99
C LEU A 134 16.84 -1.63 19.49
N ASP A 135 17.19 -2.66 18.71
CA ASP A 135 16.88 -2.73 17.29
C ASP A 135 15.37 -2.77 17.07
N PHE A 136 14.66 -3.47 17.93
CA PHE A 136 13.19 -3.54 17.90
C PHE A 136 12.56 -2.16 18.15
N LEU A 137 13.03 -1.40 19.13
CA LEU A 137 12.55 -0.06 19.42
C LEU A 137 12.82 0.92 18.27
N ILE A 138 13.99 0.84 17.62
CA ILE A 138 14.30 1.62 16.42
C ILE A 138 13.37 1.28 15.29
N PHE A 139 13.09 0.01 15.08
CA PHE A 139 12.19 -0.45 14.02
C PHE A 139 10.74 0.02 14.24
N VAL A 140 10.24 -0.08 15.46
CA VAL A 140 8.90 0.42 15.83
C VAL A 140 8.80 1.93 15.65
N TYR A 141 9.83 2.67 16.04
CA TYR A 141 9.90 4.11 15.82
C TYR A 141 9.85 4.46 14.33
N PHE A 142 10.62 3.77 13.50
CA PHE A 142 10.65 3.98 12.06
C PHE A 142 9.29 3.75 11.41
N ILE A 143 8.58 2.67 11.77
CA ILE A 143 7.21 2.41 11.30
C ILE A 143 6.23 3.47 11.82
N GLY A 144 6.37 3.88 13.08
CA GLY A 144 5.51 4.89 13.71
C GLY A 144 5.67 6.29 13.11
N SER A 145 6.85 6.63 12.62
CA SER A 145 7.12 7.96 12.02
C SER A 145 6.50 8.16 10.63
N GLU A 146 6.07 7.10 9.98
CA GLU A 146 5.39 7.15 8.67
C GLU A 146 3.86 7.29 8.77
N GLN A 147 3.38 7.52 9.96
CA GLN A 147 1.93 7.72 10.18
C GLN A 147 1.54 9.19 9.91
#